data_2a0dfd048091886e13eeceb75f08dac9
#
_entry.id   2a0dfd048091886e13eeceb75f08dac9
#
_cell.length_a   1.000
_cell.length_b   1.000
_cell.length_c   1.000
_cell.angle_alpha   90.00
_cell.angle_beta   90.00
_cell.angle_gamma   90.00
#
_symmetry.space_group_name_H-M   'P 1'
#
loop_
_entity.id
_entity.type
_entity.pdbx_description
1 polymer ?
#
loop_
_entity_poly.entity_id
_entity_poly.type
_entity_poly.pdbx_seq_one_letter_code
_entity_poly.pdbx_strand_id
1 'polypeptide(L)'
;MNVKLPKITRRRSPEVLAPAGNLRVLKTAVDYGADAVYCGGAEFGMRAASKNFTLEDIEQGVRYAHAHNVRVYATVNIIPGNAEVAGMNAYLGALAEIGVDALIVTDIGILMAARQIAPHTELHISTQAGVMNYQAAAALYELGAKRVVLAREMSLPEIREMRAKIPGDLEIEAFVHGSMCMAFSGRCLISKYTTGRDANHGDCAQSCRWKYHVVEEKRPGEFFPVEVTDSGTYLFNSQDLNMLAHLDEVIAAGVTSLKIEGRAKGEYYVAALTNAYKTAVTTYLNGSENATDLARDDTFALPEWVLQEPYKVTHREYSTGFFYPEKTVGESITRGGYISDWLWLGTAVDYDTVTQRLTVLSRNKMVPGQQVEFLMPGTEPIPFQIPSAGIRDETGEMVNEINHPAHEFSFPCAQVIPPGAMLRGKAR
;
A
#
# COMPACT_ATOMS: atom_id res chain seq x y z
N MET A 1 -41.41 -6.97 -15.10
CA MET A 1 -40.44 -8.08 -15.37
C MET A 1 -39.54 -8.19 -14.16
N ASN A 2 -39.69 -9.26 -13.38
CA ASN A 2 -38.82 -9.54 -12.23
C ASN A 2 -37.45 -10.01 -12.74
N VAL A 3 -36.48 -9.12 -12.75
CA VAL A 3 -35.10 -9.48 -13.00
C VAL A 3 -34.61 -10.24 -11.77
N LYS A 4 -34.49 -11.57 -11.87
CA LYS A 4 -33.80 -12.37 -10.87
C LYS A 4 -32.33 -11.95 -10.83
N LEU A 5 -31.89 -11.32 -9.74
CA LEU A 5 -30.49 -11.09 -9.47
C LEU A 5 -29.72 -12.43 -9.53
N PRO A 6 -28.58 -12.50 -10.23
CA PRO A 6 -27.80 -13.74 -10.27
C PRO A 6 -27.37 -14.13 -8.87
N LYS A 7 -27.57 -15.40 -8.50
CA LYS A 7 -27.05 -15.96 -7.26
C LYS A 7 -25.54 -15.72 -7.19
N ILE A 8 -25.08 -14.97 -6.19
CA ILE A 8 -23.67 -14.79 -5.90
C ILE A 8 -23.09 -16.15 -5.54
N THR A 9 -22.46 -16.81 -6.50
CA THR A 9 -21.73 -18.06 -6.28
C THR A 9 -20.43 -17.74 -5.56
N ARG A 10 -20.26 -18.31 -4.35
CA ARG A 10 -19.08 -18.33 -3.47
C ARG A 10 -18.30 -17.02 -3.47
N ARG A 11 -18.50 -16.17 -2.46
CA ARG A 11 -17.63 -15.03 -2.17
C ARG A 11 -16.19 -15.54 -2.06
N ARG A 12 -15.31 -15.13 -3.00
CA ARG A 12 -13.88 -15.24 -2.78
C ARG A 12 -13.54 -14.37 -1.57
N SER A 13 -12.68 -14.88 -0.67
CA SER A 13 -12.14 -14.07 0.42
C SER A 13 -11.52 -12.79 -0.15
N PRO A 14 -11.79 -11.61 0.42
CA PRO A 14 -11.14 -10.38 -0.01
C PRO A 14 -9.62 -10.50 0.13
N GLU A 15 -8.90 -10.06 -0.89
CA GLU A 15 -7.44 -10.10 -0.96
C GLU A 15 -6.84 -8.82 -0.37
N VAL A 16 -5.88 -8.94 0.52
CA VAL A 16 -5.01 -7.82 0.93
C VAL A 16 -3.82 -7.75 -0.01
N LEU A 17 -3.79 -6.71 -0.85
CA LEU A 17 -2.74 -6.48 -1.84
C LEU A 17 -1.76 -5.43 -1.34
N ALA A 18 -0.57 -5.89 -0.94
CA ALA A 18 0.48 -5.05 -0.37
C ALA A 18 1.47 -4.53 -1.43
N PRO A 19 2.03 -3.32 -1.25
CA PRO A 19 3.05 -2.77 -2.14
C PRO A 19 4.45 -3.30 -1.81
N ALA A 20 5.31 -3.44 -2.82
CA ALA A 20 6.73 -3.65 -2.61
C ALA A 20 7.59 -2.78 -3.53
N GLY A 21 8.54 -2.04 -2.93
CA GLY A 21 9.52 -1.23 -3.65
C GLY A 21 10.86 -1.94 -3.89
N ASN A 22 11.13 -3.03 -3.18
CA ASN A 22 12.30 -3.88 -3.33
C ASN A 22 12.04 -5.26 -2.69
N LEU A 23 12.97 -6.20 -2.89
CA LEU A 23 12.84 -7.59 -2.44
C LEU A 23 12.65 -7.73 -0.92
N ARG A 24 13.30 -6.89 -0.10
CA ARG A 24 13.13 -6.92 1.36
C ARG A 24 11.71 -6.54 1.76
N VAL A 25 11.18 -5.47 1.16
CA VAL A 25 9.80 -5.03 1.40
C VAL A 25 8.79 -6.08 0.93
N LEU A 26 9.07 -6.78 -0.18
CA LEU A 26 8.24 -7.89 -0.64
C LEU A 26 8.17 -9.01 0.41
N LYS A 27 9.32 -9.46 0.90
CA LYS A 27 9.37 -10.49 1.96
C LYS A 27 8.64 -10.05 3.22
N THR A 28 8.86 -8.80 3.65
CA THR A 28 8.13 -8.23 4.79
C THR A 28 6.61 -8.23 4.56
N ALA A 29 6.12 -7.86 3.38
CA ALA A 29 4.69 -7.89 3.06
C ALA A 29 4.11 -9.31 3.19
N VAL A 30 4.84 -10.30 2.67
CA VAL A 30 4.48 -11.73 2.78
C VAL A 30 4.44 -12.17 4.25
N ASP A 31 5.49 -11.88 5.02
CA ASP A 31 5.61 -12.27 6.43
C ASP A 31 4.51 -11.64 7.30
N TYR A 32 4.05 -10.43 6.96
CA TYR A 32 3.00 -9.71 7.66
C TYR A 32 1.59 -9.94 7.11
N GLY A 33 1.41 -10.98 6.28
CA GLY A 33 0.10 -11.56 5.96
C GLY A 33 -0.56 -11.02 4.69
N ALA A 34 0.19 -10.46 3.74
CA ALA A 34 -0.35 -10.14 2.43
C ALA A 34 -0.87 -11.42 1.73
N ASP A 35 -1.99 -11.31 1.02
CA ASP A 35 -2.51 -12.37 0.14
C ASP A 35 -1.87 -12.26 -1.26
N ALA A 36 -1.49 -11.04 -1.63
CA ALA A 36 -0.72 -10.76 -2.84
C ALA A 36 0.18 -9.54 -2.64
N VAL A 37 1.26 -9.47 -3.41
CA VAL A 37 2.18 -8.34 -3.42
C VAL A 37 2.31 -7.81 -4.83
N TYR A 38 2.24 -6.47 -5.02
CA TYR A 38 2.53 -5.87 -6.31
C TYR A 38 3.86 -5.11 -6.28
N CYS A 39 4.64 -5.32 -7.32
CA CYS A 39 5.96 -4.72 -7.48
C CYS A 39 6.15 -4.16 -8.91
N GLY A 40 7.20 -3.39 -9.11
CA GLY A 40 7.57 -2.87 -10.43
C GLY A 40 9.04 -3.12 -10.72
N GLY A 41 9.31 -3.57 -11.93
CA GLY A 41 10.67 -3.70 -12.41
C GLY A 41 11.35 -2.35 -12.67
N ALA A 42 12.64 -2.39 -12.94
CA ALA A 42 13.44 -1.23 -13.31
C ALA A 42 12.96 -0.60 -14.62
N GLU A 43 12.32 -1.39 -15.47
CA GLU A 43 11.77 -0.97 -16.76
C GLU A 43 10.24 -0.98 -16.74
N PHE A 44 9.61 -0.12 -17.52
CA PHE A 44 8.16 -0.07 -17.82
C PHE A 44 7.18 -0.01 -16.63
N GLY A 45 7.69 0.16 -15.41
CA GLY A 45 6.88 0.41 -14.21
C GLY A 45 6.78 1.89 -13.87
N MET A 46 5.60 2.36 -13.44
CA MET A 46 5.49 3.70 -12.85
C MET A 46 6.25 3.76 -11.53
N ARG A 47 7.25 4.57 -11.45
CA ARG A 47 8.13 5.00 -10.35
C ARG A 47 9.61 4.67 -10.61
N ALA A 48 10.19 5.32 -11.62
CA ALA A 48 11.62 5.28 -11.92
C ALA A 48 12.52 5.74 -10.76
N ALA A 49 12.00 6.54 -9.83
CA ALA A 49 12.76 7.08 -8.69
C ALA A 49 12.89 6.12 -7.49
N SER A 50 12.22 4.96 -7.47
CA SER A 50 12.41 3.95 -6.42
C SER A 50 13.49 2.94 -6.86
N LYS A 51 14.14 2.28 -5.89
CA LYS A 51 14.99 1.11 -6.17
C LYS A 51 14.09 -0.01 -6.68
N ASN A 52 13.83 -0.04 -7.99
CA ASN A 52 12.97 -1.02 -8.63
C ASN A 52 13.66 -2.38 -8.68
N PHE A 53 12.86 -3.43 -8.83
CA PHE A 53 13.33 -4.81 -8.92
C PHE A 53 14.07 -5.06 -10.24
N THR A 54 15.19 -5.77 -10.19
CA THR A 54 15.72 -6.48 -11.34
C THR A 54 14.84 -7.70 -11.66
N LEU A 55 14.96 -8.30 -12.84
CA LEU A 55 14.26 -9.56 -13.14
C LEU A 55 14.64 -10.67 -12.16
N GLU A 56 15.90 -10.71 -11.72
CA GLU A 56 16.38 -11.65 -10.70
C GLU A 56 15.73 -11.41 -9.34
N ASP A 57 15.57 -10.14 -8.92
CA ASP A 57 14.85 -9.80 -7.68
C ASP A 57 13.37 -10.23 -7.76
N ILE A 58 12.72 -10.06 -8.93
CA ILE A 58 11.34 -10.51 -9.13
C ILE A 58 11.26 -12.03 -9.02
N GLU A 59 12.18 -12.76 -9.65
CA GLU A 59 12.22 -14.21 -9.59
C GLU A 59 12.43 -14.73 -8.17
N GLN A 60 13.34 -14.12 -7.40
CA GLN A 60 13.53 -14.45 -5.99
C GLN A 60 12.29 -14.11 -5.16
N GLY A 61 11.64 -12.98 -5.46
CA GLY A 61 10.40 -12.55 -4.82
C GLY A 61 9.25 -13.51 -5.08
N VAL A 62 9.06 -13.95 -6.32
CA VAL A 62 8.05 -14.95 -6.71
C VAL A 62 8.26 -16.26 -5.99
N ARG A 63 9.50 -16.79 -5.99
CA ARG A 63 9.83 -18.03 -5.26
C ARG A 63 9.50 -17.92 -3.76
N TYR A 64 9.87 -16.79 -3.15
CA TYR A 64 9.60 -16.56 -1.72
C TYR A 64 8.10 -16.48 -1.45
N ALA A 65 7.38 -15.68 -2.20
CA ALA A 65 5.93 -15.48 -2.03
C ALA A 65 5.15 -16.77 -2.26
N HIS A 66 5.45 -17.51 -3.33
CA HIS A 66 4.79 -18.78 -3.65
C HIS A 66 5.03 -19.84 -2.58
N ALA A 67 6.22 -19.88 -1.95
CA ALA A 67 6.48 -20.77 -0.82
C ALA A 67 5.57 -20.48 0.40
N HIS A 68 4.99 -19.28 0.47
CA HIS A 68 4.06 -18.85 1.51
C HIS A 68 2.61 -18.73 1.02
N ASN A 69 2.28 -19.25 -0.18
CA ASN A 69 0.96 -19.16 -0.83
C ASN A 69 0.50 -17.70 -1.09
N VAL A 70 1.43 -16.79 -1.35
CA VAL A 70 1.19 -15.38 -1.67
C VAL A 70 1.44 -15.15 -3.16
N ARG A 71 0.54 -14.43 -3.85
CA ARG A 71 0.66 -14.10 -5.27
C ARG A 71 1.53 -12.87 -5.50
N VAL A 72 2.16 -12.79 -6.67
CA VAL A 72 3.00 -11.65 -7.08
C VAL A 72 2.49 -11.04 -8.39
N TYR A 73 2.21 -9.74 -8.38
CA TYR A 73 1.73 -8.98 -9.53
C TYR A 73 2.78 -7.98 -10.00
N ALA A 74 3.19 -8.07 -11.26
CA ALA A 74 4.16 -7.17 -11.84
C ALA A 74 3.48 -6.00 -12.55
N THR A 75 3.91 -4.76 -12.26
CA THR A 75 3.41 -3.58 -12.96
C THR A 75 4.17 -3.35 -14.26
N VAL A 76 3.41 -3.29 -15.37
CA VAL A 76 3.86 -2.89 -16.71
C VAL A 76 2.90 -1.79 -17.18
N ASN A 77 2.85 -0.70 -16.42
CA ASN A 77 1.72 0.21 -16.43
C ASN A 77 2.07 1.66 -16.82
N ILE A 78 3.19 1.89 -17.45
CA ILE A 78 3.43 3.16 -18.16
C ILE A 78 2.55 3.22 -19.43
N ILE A 79 2.38 4.42 -19.99
CA ILE A 79 1.79 4.61 -21.32
C ILE A 79 2.96 4.73 -22.28
N PRO A 80 3.29 3.66 -23.05
CA PRO A 80 4.51 3.63 -23.85
C PRO A 80 4.39 4.46 -25.12
N GLY A 81 5.50 5.05 -25.53
CA GLY A 81 5.69 5.51 -26.90
C GLY A 81 6.07 4.36 -27.86
N ASN A 82 5.97 4.59 -29.17
CA ASN A 82 6.27 3.56 -30.17
C ASN A 82 7.66 2.93 -30.03
N ALA A 83 8.66 3.70 -29.58
CA ALA A 83 10.03 3.22 -29.38
C ALA A 83 10.16 2.22 -28.21
N GLU A 84 9.22 2.22 -27.25
CA GLU A 84 9.26 1.39 -26.05
C GLU A 84 8.52 0.05 -26.23
N VAL A 85 7.61 -0.04 -27.23
CA VAL A 85 6.72 -1.20 -27.40
C VAL A 85 7.49 -2.51 -27.58
N ALA A 86 8.57 -2.51 -28.39
CA ALA A 86 9.35 -3.73 -28.61
C ALA A 86 10.03 -4.23 -27.34
N GLY A 87 10.60 -3.32 -26.53
CA GLY A 87 11.18 -3.64 -25.22
C GLY A 87 10.14 -4.14 -24.23
N MET A 88 8.95 -3.53 -24.18
CA MET A 88 7.85 -3.98 -23.34
C MET A 88 7.40 -5.41 -23.67
N ASN A 89 7.31 -5.76 -24.96
CA ASN A 89 6.92 -7.11 -25.36
C ASN A 89 7.95 -8.16 -24.90
N ALA A 90 9.24 -7.87 -25.01
CA ALA A 90 10.29 -8.75 -24.47
C ALA A 90 10.20 -8.88 -22.94
N TYR A 91 9.94 -7.77 -22.26
CA TYR A 91 9.78 -7.76 -20.79
C TYR A 91 8.55 -8.55 -20.32
N LEU A 92 7.43 -8.46 -21.04
CA LEU A 92 6.23 -9.29 -20.77
C LEU A 92 6.56 -10.79 -20.82
N GLY A 93 7.33 -11.22 -21.84
CA GLY A 93 7.78 -12.61 -21.97
C GLY A 93 8.65 -13.04 -20.78
N ALA A 94 9.62 -12.22 -20.39
CA ALA A 94 10.48 -12.52 -19.24
C ALA A 94 9.70 -12.64 -17.92
N LEU A 95 8.72 -11.76 -17.68
CA LEU A 95 7.87 -11.84 -16.49
C LEU A 95 6.99 -13.11 -16.48
N ALA A 96 6.48 -13.51 -17.64
CA ALA A 96 5.71 -14.75 -17.78
C ALA A 96 6.58 -16.00 -17.51
N GLU A 97 7.83 -16.01 -17.98
CA GLU A 97 8.80 -17.09 -17.73
C GLU A 97 9.18 -17.18 -16.25
N ILE A 98 9.33 -16.06 -15.57
CA ILE A 98 9.55 -15.99 -14.10
C ILE A 98 8.36 -16.57 -13.35
N GLY A 99 7.15 -16.51 -13.91
CA GLY A 99 5.93 -17.04 -13.31
C GLY A 99 5.23 -16.05 -12.37
N VAL A 100 5.23 -14.75 -12.69
CA VAL A 100 4.36 -13.80 -11.99
C VAL A 100 2.89 -14.17 -12.21
N ASP A 101 2.06 -13.99 -11.17
CA ASP A 101 0.65 -14.42 -11.22
C ASP A 101 -0.21 -13.47 -12.07
N ALA A 102 0.14 -12.19 -12.13
CA ALA A 102 -0.56 -11.21 -12.95
C ALA A 102 0.35 -10.08 -13.44
N LEU A 103 -0.06 -9.50 -14.59
CA LEU A 103 0.51 -8.29 -15.17
C LEU A 103 -0.48 -7.14 -15.00
N ILE A 104 -0.05 -6.05 -14.35
CA ILE A 104 -0.87 -4.83 -14.19
C ILE A 104 -0.53 -3.89 -15.34
N VAL A 105 -1.46 -3.73 -16.29
CA VAL A 105 -1.25 -3.00 -17.56
C VAL A 105 -2.21 -1.81 -17.68
N THR A 106 -1.81 -0.80 -18.44
CA THR A 106 -2.62 0.41 -18.70
C THR A 106 -3.04 0.51 -20.16
N ASP A 107 -2.11 0.29 -21.05
CA ASP A 107 -2.28 0.50 -22.49
C ASP A 107 -3.01 -0.69 -23.13
N ILE A 108 -4.00 -0.40 -24.00
CA ILE A 108 -4.81 -1.44 -24.66
C ILE A 108 -3.96 -2.26 -25.64
N GLY A 109 -3.01 -1.65 -26.33
CA GLY A 109 -2.09 -2.35 -27.24
C GLY A 109 -1.22 -3.34 -26.47
N ILE A 110 -0.70 -2.91 -25.31
CA ILE A 110 0.08 -3.77 -24.42
C ILE A 110 -0.79 -4.87 -23.78
N LEU A 111 -2.04 -4.58 -23.44
CA LEU A 111 -3.00 -5.60 -22.97
C LEU A 111 -3.16 -6.72 -24.03
N MET A 112 -3.37 -6.33 -25.29
CA MET A 112 -3.53 -7.30 -26.38
C MET A 112 -2.26 -8.09 -26.67
N ALA A 113 -1.09 -7.45 -26.59
CA ALA A 113 0.20 -8.12 -26.71
C ALA A 113 0.42 -9.11 -25.54
N ALA A 114 0.17 -8.68 -24.30
CA ALA A 114 0.31 -9.52 -23.11
C ALA A 114 -0.58 -10.77 -23.17
N ARG A 115 -1.80 -10.65 -23.69
CA ARG A 115 -2.71 -11.78 -23.89
C ARG A 115 -2.12 -12.87 -24.80
N GLN A 116 -1.29 -12.47 -25.79
CA GLN A 116 -0.64 -13.40 -26.72
C GLN A 116 0.69 -13.93 -26.18
N ILE A 117 1.49 -13.06 -25.55
CA ILE A 117 2.84 -13.38 -25.08
C ILE A 117 2.79 -14.17 -23.77
N ALA A 118 1.87 -13.82 -22.87
CA ALA A 118 1.73 -14.40 -21.53
C ALA A 118 0.34 -15.00 -21.30
N PRO A 119 -0.11 -16.00 -22.07
CA PRO A 119 -1.48 -16.48 -22.09
C PRO A 119 -1.95 -17.15 -20.78
N HIS A 120 -1.01 -17.53 -19.92
CA HIS A 120 -1.28 -18.16 -18.62
C HIS A 120 -1.15 -17.18 -17.42
N THR A 121 -0.79 -15.92 -17.67
CA THR A 121 -0.65 -14.88 -16.65
C THR A 121 -1.92 -14.02 -16.63
N GLU A 122 -2.50 -13.77 -15.47
CA GLU A 122 -3.68 -12.92 -15.35
C GLU A 122 -3.38 -11.48 -15.79
N LEU A 123 -4.35 -10.83 -16.41
CA LEU A 123 -4.24 -9.44 -16.86
C LEU A 123 -5.11 -8.54 -16.00
N HIS A 124 -4.47 -7.64 -15.25
CA HIS A 124 -5.12 -6.68 -14.39
C HIS A 124 -5.00 -5.27 -14.99
N ILE A 125 -6.11 -4.56 -15.10
CA ILE A 125 -6.11 -3.20 -15.65
C ILE A 125 -5.72 -2.21 -14.56
N SER A 126 -4.67 -1.43 -14.81
CA SER A 126 -4.20 -0.40 -13.88
C SER A 126 -5.21 0.72 -13.68
N THR A 127 -5.19 1.34 -12.50
CA THR A 127 -5.97 2.57 -12.20
C THR A 127 -5.72 3.71 -13.20
N GLN A 128 -4.56 3.73 -13.86
CA GLN A 128 -4.23 4.70 -14.90
C GLN A 128 -5.11 4.59 -16.16
N ALA A 129 -5.75 3.46 -16.40
CA ALA A 129 -6.74 3.34 -17.46
C ALA A 129 -8.00 4.17 -17.18
N GLY A 130 -8.21 4.59 -15.92
CA GLY A 130 -9.30 5.47 -15.52
C GLY A 130 -10.66 4.77 -15.57
N VAL A 131 -10.77 3.54 -15.11
CA VAL A 131 -12.03 2.80 -15.11
C VAL A 131 -12.97 3.36 -14.06
N MET A 132 -14.07 3.98 -14.51
CA MET A 132 -15.08 4.63 -13.68
C MET A 132 -16.52 4.16 -13.96
N ASN A 133 -16.73 3.27 -14.91
CA ASN A 133 -18.08 2.81 -15.25
C ASN A 133 -18.10 1.36 -15.70
N TYR A 134 -19.25 0.73 -15.57
CA TYR A 134 -19.44 -0.68 -15.87
C TYR A 134 -19.24 -1.05 -17.36
N GLN A 135 -19.47 -0.12 -18.29
CA GLN A 135 -19.28 -0.37 -19.72
C GLN A 135 -17.79 -0.48 -20.05
N ALA A 136 -16.96 0.42 -19.49
CA ALA A 136 -15.51 0.32 -19.64
C ALA A 136 -14.96 -0.96 -19.02
N ALA A 137 -15.43 -1.32 -17.81
CA ALA A 137 -15.03 -2.57 -17.15
C ALA A 137 -15.43 -3.81 -17.96
N ALA A 138 -16.66 -3.86 -18.50
CA ALA A 138 -17.13 -4.98 -19.34
C ALA A 138 -16.33 -5.08 -20.65
N ALA A 139 -16.04 -3.96 -21.33
CA ALA A 139 -15.23 -3.96 -22.54
C ALA A 139 -13.81 -4.50 -22.29
N LEU A 140 -13.18 -4.11 -21.17
CA LEU A 140 -11.87 -4.61 -20.79
C LEU A 140 -11.88 -6.11 -20.45
N TYR A 141 -12.97 -6.59 -19.86
CA TYR A 141 -13.20 -8.03 -19.64
C TYR A 141 -13.24 -8.82 -20.96
N GLU A 142 -13.97 -8.32 -21.94
CA GLU A 142 -14.01 -8.94 -23.28
C GLU A 142 -12.63 -8.96 -23.96
N LEU A 143 -11.79 -7.94 -23.68
CA LEU A 143 -10.40 -7.91 -24.14
C LEU A 143 -9.47 -8.85 -23.35
N GLY A 144 -9.98 -9.53 -22.31
CA GLY A 144 -9.25 -10.55 -21.55
C GLY A 144 -8.77 -10.10 -20.18
N ALA A 145 -9.19 -8.94 -19.68
CA ALA A 145 -8.87 -8.54 -18.32
C ALA A 145 -9.59 -9.44 -17.29
N LYS A 146 -8.85 -9.88 -16.28
CA LYS A 146 -9.37 -10.64 -15.14
C LYS A 146 -9.78 -9.74 -13.98
N ARG A 147 -9.14 -8.57 -13.87
CA ARG A 147 -9.35 -7.59 -12.80
C ARG A 147 -9.27 -6.17 -13.34
N VAL A 148 -10.07 -5.28 -12.79
CA VAL A 148 -9.98 -3.83 -13.02
C VAL A 148 -9.64 -3.12 -11.71
N VAL A 149 -8.60 -2.27 -11.74
CA VAL A 149 -8.28 -1.36 -10.64
C VAL A 149 -9.05 -0.06 -10.87
N LEU A 150 -9.97 0.24 -9.99
CA LEU A 150 -10.82 1.41 -10.13
C LEU A 150 -10.03 2.72 -10.04
N ALA A 151 -10.53 3.76 -10.69
CA ALA A 151 -10.14 5.12 -10.39
C ALA A 151 -10.53 5.46 -8.94
N ARG A 152 -9.72 6.27 -8.25
CA ARG A 152 -9.92 6.60 -6.82
C ARG A 152 -11.07 7.58 -6.59
N GLU A 153 -11.60 8.14 -7.67
CA GLU A 153 -12.69 9.09 -7.70
C GLU A 153 -14.07 8.43 -7.57
N MET A 154 -14.14 7.09 -7.60
CA MET A 154 -15.41 6.36 -7.47
C MET A 154 -15.89 6.27 -6.03
N SER A 155 -17.20 6.49 -5.86
CA SER A 155 -17.91 6.33 -4.59
C SER A 155 -18.40 4.89 -4.36
N LEU A 156 -18.70 4.52 -3.10
CA LEU A 156 -19.28 3.21 -2.77
C LEU A 156 -20.58 2.89 -3.53
N PRO A 157 -21.54 3.84 -3.71
CA PRO A 157 -22.72 3.59 -4.52
C PRO A 157 -22.39 3.24 -5.98
N GLU A 158 -21.46 3.97 -6.60
CA GLU A 158 -21.02 3.71 -7.99
C GLU A 158 -20.32 2.35 -8.13
N ILE A 159 -19.51 1.96 -7.14
CA ILE A 159 -18.87 0.62 -7.11
C ILE A 159 -19.93 -0.47 -7.02
N ARG A 160 -20.94 -0.32 -6.16
CA ARG A 160 -22.07 -1.28 -6.06
C ARG A 160 -22.84 -1.36 -7.38
N GLU A 161 -23.10 -0.25 -8.02
CA GLU A 161 -23.77 -0.22 -9.33
C GLU A 161 -22.94 -0.92 -10.40
N MET A 162 -21.63 -0.63 -10.45
CA MET A 162 -20.70 -1.31 -11.35
C MET A 162 -20.71 -2.82 -11.12
N ARG A 163 -20.56 -3.27 -9.85
CA ARG A 163 -20.55 -4.70 -9.52
C ARG A 163 -21.81 -5.43 -9.98
N ALA A 164 -22.96 -4.77 -9.89
CA ALA A 164 -24.24 -5.36 -10.30
C ALA A 164 -24.37 -5.54 -11.82
N LYS A 165 -23.58 -4.84 -12.62
CA LYS A 165 -23.70 -4.76 -14.08
C LYS A 165 -22.55 -5.40 -14.86
N ILE A 166 -21.49 -5.86 -14.18
CA ILE A 166 -20.34 -6.53 -14.81
C ILE A 166 -20.35 -8.04 -14.55
N PRO A 167 -19.60 -8.85 -15.33
CA PRO A 167 -19.49 -10.29 -15.11
C PRO A 167 -19.06 -10.62 -13.68
N GLY A 168 -19.65 -11.69 -13.11
CA GLY A 168 -19.42 -12.08 -11.72
C GLY A 168 -17.99 -12.52 -11.41
N ASP A 169 -17.26 -12.95 -12.43
CA ASP A 169 -15.86 -13.39 -12.33
C ASP A 169 -14.84 -12.31 -12.70
N LEU A 170 -15.28 -11.12 -13.16
CA LEU A 170 -14.41 -9.95 -13.24
C LEU A 170 -14.18 -9.38 -11.85
N GLU A 171 -12.93 -9.34 -11.41
CA GLU A 171 -12.56 -8.85 -10.10
C GLU A 171 -12.47 -7.32 -10.07
N ILE A 172 -12.86 -6.74 -8.93
CA ILE A 172 -12.73 -5.30 -8.66
C ILE A 172 -11.65 -5.09 -7.61
N GLU A 173 -10.64 -4.29 -7.95
CA GLU A 173 -9.60 -3.84 -7.05
C GLU A 173 -9.77 -2.35 -6.77
N ALA A 174 -9.69 -1.94 -5.51
CA ALA A 174 -9.74 -0.54 -5.12
C ALA A 174 -8.60 -0.21 -4.14
N PHE A 175 -8.06 1.02 -4.26
CA PHE A 175 -7.17 1.53 -3.22
C PHE A 175 -7.96 1.80 -1.94
N VAL A 176 -7.45 1.30 -0.82
CA VAL A 176 -8.06 1.46 0.50
C VAL A 176 -7.19 2.23 1.49
N HIS A 177 -5.91 2.43 1.14
CA HIS A 177 -4.96 3.14 2.00
C HIS A 177 -3.87 3.86 1.21
N GLY A 178 -3.39 4.97 1.78
CA GLY A 178 -2.19 5.68 1.37
C GLY A 178 -2.45 6.92 0.53
N SER A 179 -1.42 7.39 -0.15
CA SER A 179 -1.41 8.71 -0.80
C SER A 179 -2.44 8.86 -1.91
N MET A 180 -3.23 9.93 -1.85
CA MET A 180 -4.14 10.34 -2.93
C MET A 180 -3.41 11.25 -3.95
N CYS A 181 -3.88 11.25 -5.20
CA CYS A 181 -3.45 12.18 -6.24
C CYS A 181 -4.42 13.36 -6.33
N MET A 182 -3.90 14.57 -6.65
CA MET A 182 -4.72 15.76 -6.90
C MET A 182 -5.29 15.80 -8.32
N ALA A 183 -4.54 15.28 -9.30
CA ALA A 183 -5.05 15.10 -10.65
C ALA A 183 -5.77 13.77 -10.77
N PHE A 184 -6.63 13.66 -11.80
CA PHE A 184 -7.31 12.42 -12.11
C PHE A 184 -6.32 11.23 -12.12
N SER A 185 -6.72 10.14 -11.53
CA SER A 185 -5.87 8.96 -11.29
C SER A 185 -5.07 8.55 -12.51
N GLY A 186 -3.74 8.65 -12.41
CA GLY A 186 -2.79 8.22 -13.45
C GLY A 186 -2.63 9.13 -14.67
N ARG A 187 -3.22 10.35 -14.71
CA ARG A 187 -3.15 11.27 -15.85
C ARG A 187 -2.67 12.67 -15.47
N CYS A 188 -1.64 12.75 -14.65
CA CYS A 188 -1.12 14.00 -14.11
C CYS A 188 -0.02 14.60 -14.99
N LEU A 189 -0.14 15.89 -15.31
CA LEU A 189 0.89 16.67 -16.02
C LEU A 189 1.63 17.67 -15.12
N ILE A 190 1.21 17.87 -13.87
CA ILE A 190 1.75 18.90 -12.97
C ILE A 190 3.26 18.71 -12.78
N SER A 191 3.73 17.47 -12.55
CA SER A 191 5.14 17.16 -12.38
C SER A 191 5.95 17.51 -13.63
N LYS A 192 5.44 17.20 -14.81
CA LYS A 192 6.12 17.50 -16.10
C LYS A 192 6.23 19.01 -16.33
N TYR A 193 5.17 19.76 -16.06
CA TYR A 193 5.20 21.22 -16.20
C TYR A 193 6.11 21.92 -15.18
N THR A 194 6.14 21.44 -13.94
CA THR A 194 6.89 22.10 -12.87
C THR A 194 8.36 21.70 -12.82
N THR A 195 8.72 20.51 -13.31
CA THR A 195 10.07 19.94 -13.12
C THR A 195 10.66 19.26 -14.35
N GLY A 196 9.93 19.13 -15.42
CA GLY A 196 10.29 18.32 -16.58
C GLY A 196 10.15 16.79 -16.37
N ARG A 197 9.85 16.33 -15.14
CA ARG A 197 9.74 14.92 -14.77
C ARG A 197 8.35 14.39 -15.12
N ASP A 198 8.29 13.28 -15.85
CA ASP A 198 7.02 12.73 -16.36
C ASP A 198 6.39 11.73 -15.39
N ALA A 199 5.34 12.15 -14.70
CA ALA A 199 4.59 11.30 -13.78
C ALA A 199 3.93 10.09 -14.47
N ASN A 200 3.57 10.19 -15.75
CA ASN A 200 2.96 9.09 -16.51
C ASN A 200 3.99 8.02 -16.92
N HIS A 201 5.28 8.37 -16.85
CA HIS A 201 6.42 7.45 -17.01
C HIS A 201 7.07 7.10 -15.67
N GLY A 202 6.36 7.28 -14.55
CA GLY A 202 6.83 6.89 -13.22
C GLY A 202 7.76 7.89 -12.52
N ASP A 203 8.15 8.99 -13.16
CA ASP A 203 9.04 10.00 -12.61
C ASP A 203 8.24 11.18 -12.03
N CYS A 204 7.41 10.90 -11.02
CA CYS A 204 6.62 11.93 -10.35
C CYS A 204 7.46 12.68 -9.30
N ALA A 205 7.62 13.99 -9.48
CA ALA A 205 8.29 14.87 -8.51
C ALA A 205 7.43 15.16 -7.27
N GLN A 206 6.16 14.74 -7.25
CA GLN A 206 5.17 15.08 -6.22
C GLN A 206 4.99 16.58 -6.03
N SER A 207 5.15 17.38 -7.09
CA SER A 207 5.08 18.84 -7.07
C SER A 207 3.72 19.37 -6.58
N CYS A 208 2.64 18.60 -6.74
CA CYS A 208 1.34 18.95 -6.12
C CYS A 208 1.37 19.02 -4.57
N ARG A 209 2.46 18.65 -3.94
CA ARG A 209 2.66 18.64 -2.48
C ARG A 209 3.65 19.71 -2.01
N TRP A 210 4.17 20.52 -2.93
CA TRP A 210 5.09 21.60 -2.59
C TRP A 210 4.30 22.82 -2.13
N LYS A 211 4.99 23.69 -1.40
CA LYS A 211 4.47 24.99 -1.01
C LYS A 211 4.53 25.93 -2.21
N TYR A 212 3.41 26.56 -2.55
CA TYR A 212 3.31 27.49 -3.65
C TYR A 212 2.81 28.86 -3.18
N HIS A 213 3.17 29.91 -3.93
CA HIS A 213 2.57 31.22 -3.86
C HIS A 213 2.03 31.58 -5.25
N VAL A 214 0.82 32.11 -5.31
CA VAL A 214 0.26 32.64 -6.54
C VAL A 214 0.66 34.10 -6.66
N VAL A 215 1.22 34.45 -7.82
CA VAL A 215 1.61 35.82 -8.16
C VAL A 215 0.89 36.22 -9.44
N GLU A 216 0.25 37.38 -9.45
CA GLU A 216 -0.33 37.95 -10.66
C GLU A 216 0.77 38.72 -11.42
N GLU A 217 0.86 38.48 -12.76
CA GLU A 217 1.90 39.06 -13.61
C GLU A 217 1.93 40.59 -13.58
N LYS A 218 0.75 41.24 -13.49
CA LYS A 218 0.61 42.69 -13.44
C LYS A 218 0.88 43.29 -12.07
N ARG A 219 1.09 42.48 -11.06
CA ARG A 219 1.39 42.88 -9.67
C ARG A 219 2.63 42.11 -9.15
N PRO A 220 3.82 42.34 -9.76
CA PRO A 220 5.02 41.63 -9.36
C PRO A 220 5.38 42.03 -7.91
N GLY A 221 5.62 41.01 -7.08
CA GLY A 221 5.95 41.18 -5.65
C GLY A 221 4.76 41.09 -4.70
N GLU A 222 3.52 41.04 -5.21
CA GLU A 222 2.36 40.75 -4.39
C GLU A 222 2.08 39.22 -4.47
N PHE A 223 2.11 38.57 -3.31
CA PHE A 223 1.84 37.15 -3.16
C PHE A 223 0.39 36.98 -2.69
N PHE A 224 -0.45 36.38 -3.52
CA PHE A 224 -1.82 36.09 -3.15
C PHE A 224 -1.87 34.72 -2.46
N PRO A 225 -2.23 34.67 -1.17
CA PRO A 225 -2.43 33.40 -0.50
C PRO A 225 -3.67 32.73 -1.09
N VAL A 226 -3.53 31.45 -1.45
CA VAL A 226 -4.67 30.66 -1.90
C VAL A 226 -5.47 30.19 -0.70
N GLU A 227 -4.80 29.91 0.40
CA GLU A 227 -5.36 29.79 1.74
C GLU A 227 -4.24 29.99 2.77
N VAL A 228 -4.47 30.84 3.78
CA VAL A 228 -3.42 31.20 4.75
C VAL A 228 -3.68 30.47 6.05
N THR A 229 -2.72 29.63 6.43
CA THR A 229 -2.57 29.18 7.81
C THR A 229 -1.28 29.73 8.37
N ASP A 230 -1.11 29.73 9.71
CA ASP A 230 0.13 30.16 10.37
C ASP A 230 1.38 29.41 9.91
N SER A 231 1.22 28.26 9.23
CA SER A 231 2.28 27.40 8.71
C SER A 231 2.53 27.50 7.19
N GLY A 232 1.73 28.28 6.44
CA GLY A 232 1.90 28.50 5.00
C GLY A 232 0.68 28.23 4.13
N THR A 233 0.82 28.44 2.84
CA THR A 233 -0.21 28.24 1.84
C THR A 233 0.02 26.95 1.08
N TYR A 234 -0.98 26.09 1.00
CA TYR A 234 -0.92 24.81 0.31
C TYR A 234 -1.97 24.80 -0.79
N LEU A 235 -1.53 24.67 -2.06
CA LEU A 235 -2.43 24.64 -3.23
C LEU A 235 -3.01 23.27 -3.49
N PHE A 236 -2.33 22.18 -3.09
CA PHE A 236 -2.65 20.83 -3.53
C PHE A 236 -2.21 19.77 -2.49
N ASN A 237 -2.42 19.99 -1.22
CA ASN A 237 -2.01 19.05 -0.18
C ASN A 237 -3.10 18.01 0.10
N SER A 238 -3.26 17.04 -0.78
CA SER A 238 -4.25 15.96 -0.60
C SER A 238 -4.00 15.17 0.68
N GLN A 239 -5.06 14.87 1.42
CA GLN A 239 -5.04 13.95 2.56
C GLN A 239 -4.73 12.53 2.09
N ASP A 240 -4.19 11.69 2.98
CA ASP A 240 -3.99 10.27 2.69
C ASP A 240 -5.32 9.51 2.88
N LEU A 241 -5.56 8.51 2.04
CA LEU A 241 -6.72 7.63 2.14
C LEU A 241 -6.58 6.65 3.31
N ASN A 242 -7.64 6.45 4.08
CA ASN A 242 -7.73 5.39 5.09
C ASN A 242 -9.16 4.85 5.20
N MET A 243 -9.39 3.66 4.67
CA MET A 243 -10.68 2.97 4.71
C MET A 243 -10.73 1.80 5.70
N LEU A 244 -9.75 1.70 6.61
CA LEU A 244 -9.64 0.56 7.51
C LEU A 244 -10.89 0.38 8.40
N ALA A 245 -11.42 1.47 8.95
CA ALA A 245 -12.63 1.46 9.75
C ALA A 245 -13.93 1.19 8.96
N HIS A 246 -13.87 1.27 7.63
CA HIS A 246 -14.99 1.11 6.71
C HIS A 246 -14.81 -0.08 5.76
N LEU A 247 -13.97 -1.04 6.16
CA LEU A 247 -13.56 -2.14 5.28
C LEU A 247 -14.73 -3.04 4.88
N ASP A 248 -15.67 -3.26 5.79
CA ASP A 248 -16.90 -4.00 5.57
C ASP A 248 -17.76 -3.40 4.46
N GLU A 249 -17.89 -2.07 4.42
CA GLU A 249 -18.62 -1.36 3.39
C GLU A 249 -17.95 -1.45 2.02
N VAL A 250 -16.61 -1.39 1.98
CA VAL A 250 -15.83 -1.57 0.75
C VAL A 250 -16.02 -2.98 0.19
N ILE A 251 -15.93 -3.99 1.05
CA ILE A 251 -16.14 -5.39 0.66
C ILE A 251 -17.58 -5.63 0.22
N ALA A 252 -18.56 -5.08 0.96
CA ALA A 252 -19.98 -5.18 0.63
C ALA A 252 -20.34 -4.45 -0.68
N ALA A 253 -19.57 -3.44 -1.09
CA ALA A 253 -19.72 -2.80 -2.38
C ALA A 253 -19.26 -3.68 -3.55
N GLY A 254 -18.56 -4.79 -3.27
CA GLY A 254 -18.13 -5.77 -4.27
C GLY A 254 -16.65 -5.71 -4.63
N VAL A 255 -15.85 -4.97 -3.86
CA VAL A 255 -14.38 -4.96 -4.00
C VAL A 255 -13.84 -6.30 -3.53
N THR A 256 -13.02 -6.94 -4.35
CA THR A 256 -12.41 -8.25 -4.10
C THR A 256 -10.92 -8.18 -3.78
N SER A 257 -10.25 -7.05 -4.11
CA SER A 257 -8.85 -6.82 -3.80
C SER A 257 -8.66 -5.43 -3.18
N LEU A 258 -8.11 -5.41 -1.98
CA LEU A 258 -7.92 -4.24 -1.12
C LEU A 258 -6.47 -3.78 -1.24
N LYS A 259 -6.25 -2.76 -2.08
CA LYS A 259 -4.91 -2.30 -2.43
C LYS A 259 -4.39 -1.23 -1.50
N ILE A 260 -3.22 -1.48 -0.94
CA ILE A 260 -2.47 -0.51 -0.14
C ILE A 260 -1.49 0.24 -1.06
N GLU A 261 -1.57 1.58 -1.09
CA GLU A 261 -0.56 2.39 -1.79
C GLU A 261 0.68 2.56 -0.91
N GLY A 262 1.87 2.38 -1.49
CA GLY A 262 3.10 2.52 -0.72
C GLY A 262 4.36 1.94 -1.34
N ARG A 263 4.46 1.79 -2.67
CA ARG A 263 5.67 1.26 -3.33
C ARG A 263 6.96 2.02 -3.00
N ALA A 264 6.87 3.32 -2.69
CA ALA A 264 8.01 4.12 -2.26
C ALA A 264 8.23 4.10 -0.74
N LYS A 265 7.42 3.35 0.01
CA LYS A 265 7.50 3.28 1.48
C LYS A 265 8.44 2.14 1.91
N GLY A 266 8.96 2.26 3.13
CA GLY A 266 9.86 1.27 3.74
C GLY A 266 9.14 0.08 4.36
N GLU A 267 9.94 -0.89 4.81
CA GLU A 267 9.51 -2.15 5.41
C GLU A 267 8.51 -1.95 6.56
N TYR A 268 8.79 -1.02 7.47
CA TYR A 268 7.93 -0.76 8.64
C TYR A 268 6.51 -0.30 8.26
N TYR A 269 6.39 0.59 7.28
CA TYR A 269 5.09 1.03 6.78
C TYR A 269 4.29 -0.14 6.20
N VAL A 270 4.94 -0.95 5.39
CA VAL A 270 4.28 -2.09 4.73
C VAL A 270 3.90 -3.15 5.76
N ALA A 271 4.78 -3.46 6.72
CA ALA A 271 4.49 -4.39 7.81
C ALA A 271 3.26 -3.98 8.63
N ALA A 272 3.25 -2.75 9.13
CA ALA A 272 2.18 -2.25 9.99
C ALA A 272 0.83 -2.24 9.28
N LEU A 273 0.77 -1.72 8.06
CA LEU A 273 -0.49 -1.63 7.32
C LEU A 273 -0.97 -2.97 6.79
N THR A 274 -0.07 -3.82 6.28
CA THR A 274 -0.45 -5.16 5.83
C THR A 274 -1.03 -5.97 6.99
N ASN A 275 -0.38 -5.93 8.15
CA ASN A 275 -0.87 -6.58 9.37
C ASN A 275 -2.25 -6.07 9.79
N ALA A 276 -2.45 -4.74 9.80
CA ALA A 276 -3.72 -4.12 10.18
C ALA A 276 -4.85 -4.52 9.22
N TYR A 277 -4.64 -4.40 7.90
CA TYR A 277 -5.64 -4.76 6.90
C TYR A 277 -5.91 -6.27 6.88
N LYS A 278 -4.90 -7.12 7.05
CA LYS A 278 -5.09 -8.57 7.15
C LYS A 278 -5.89 -8.96 8.38
N THR A 279 -5.59 -8.36 9.52
CA THR A 279 -6.37 -8.57 10.75
C THR A 279 -7.82 -8.12 10.55
N ALA A 280 -8.04 -6.96 9.93
CA ALA A 280 -9.39 -6.46 9.65
C ALA A 280 -10.19 -7.39 8.72
N VAL A 281 -9.58 -7.89 7.66
CA VAL A 281 -10.20 -8.89 6.76
C VAL A 281 -10.53 -10.17 7.52
N THR A 282 -9.61 -10.66 8.34
CA THR A 282 -9.83 -11.86 9.16
C THR A 282 -10.98 -11.67 10.13
N THR A 283 -11.05 -10.52 10.80
CA THR A 283 -12.16 -10.15 11.71
C THR A 283 -13.50 -10.11 10.96
N TYR A 284 -13.52 -9.50 9.76
CA TYR A 284 -14.70 -9.46 8.91
C TYR A 284 -15.19 -10.86 8.52
N LEU A 285 -14.29 -11.75 8.10
CA LEU A 285 -14.63 -13.11 7.70
C LEU A 285 -15.17 -13.94 8.87
N ASN A 286 -14.52 -13.88 10.03
CA ASN A 286 -14.95 -14.59 11.24
C ASN A 286 -16.32 -14.11 11.73
N GLY A 287 -16.63 -12.81 11.62
CA GLY A 287 -17.95 -12.26 11.91
C GLY A 287 -19.02 -12.73 10.93
N SER A 288 -18.67 -12.89 9.63
CA SER A 288 -19.62 -13.29 8.60
C SER A 288 -19.97 -14.78 8.59
N GLU A 289 -19.11 -15.66 9.10
CA GLU A 289 -19.37 -17.10 9.21
C GLU A 289 -20.42 -17.42 10.28
N ASN A 290 -20.57 -16.55 11.27
CA ASN A 290 -21.56 -16.68 12.35
C ASN A 290 -22.94 -16.07 12.01
N ALA A 291 -23.03 -15.31 10.91
CA ALA A 291 -24.28 -14.68 10.48
C ALA A 291 -25.05 -15.60 9.54
N THR A 292 -26.06 -16.30 10.08
CA THR A 292 -26.97 -17.18 9.31
C THR A 292 -28.00 -16.43 8.46
N ASP A 293 -28.02 -15.08 8.51
CA ASP A 293 -28.94 -14.28 7.72
C ASP A 293 -28.29 -12.97 7.22
N LEU A 294 -28.70 -12.56 6.01
CA LEU A 294 -28.25 -11.36 5.28
C LEU A 294 -28.68 -10.01 5.93
N ALA A 295 -29.15 -10.02 7.16
CA ALA A 295 -29.34 -8.82 7.95
C ALA A 295 -28.00 -8.42 8.55
N ARG A 296 -27.41 -7.33 8.05
CA ARG A 296 -26.29 -6.64 8.70
C ARG A 296 -26.67 -6.40 10.15
N ASP A 297 -26.05 -7.13 11.06
CA ASP A 297 -25.97 -6.69 12.42
C ASP A 297 -24.89 -5.58 12.46
N ASP A 298 -25.16 -4.48 13.16
CA ASP A 298 -24.34 -3.26 13.26
C ASP A 298 -22.98 -3.45 13.97
N THR A 299 -22.34 -4.61 13.85
CA THR A 299 -21.27 -5.05 14.74
C THR A 299 -19.94 -5.35 14.08
N PHE A 300 -19.64 -4.82 12.88
CA PHE A 300 -18.25 -4.85 12.42
C PHE A 300 -17.43 -3.88 13.27
N ALA A 301 -16.83 -4.41 14.32
CA ALA A 301 -15.93 -3.67 15.20
C ALA A 301 -14.53 -4.24 15.12
N LEU A 302 -13.57 -3.40 14.79
CA LEU A 302 -12.16 -3.77 14.84
C LEU A 302 -11.59 -3.53 16.23
N PRO A 303 -10.61 -4.34 16.66
CA PRO A 303 -9.84 -4.05 17.86
C PRO A 303 -9.20 -2.66 17.78
N GLU A 304 -9.19 -1.93 18.88
CA GLU A 304 -8.67 -0.56 18.93
C GLU A 304 -7.22 -0.48 18.43
N TRP A 305 -6.38 -1.45 18.78
CA TRP A 305 -5.00 -1.47 18.31
C TRP A 305 -4.88 -1.51 16.79
N VAL A 306 -5.81 -2.19 16.08
CA VAL A 306 -5.86 -2.24 14.61
C VAL A 306 -6.16 -0.86 14.03
N LEU A 307 -7.15 -0.16 14.61
CA LEU A 307 -7.53 1.20 14.19
C LEU A 307 -6.41 2.22 14.43
N GLN A 308 -5.53 1.96 15.39
CA GLN A 308 -4.40 2.83 15.71
C GLN A 308 -3.16 2.60 14.81
N GLU A 309 -3.05 1.47 14.12
CA GLU A 309 -1.88 1.15 13.28
C GLU A 309 -1.58 2.20 12.18
N PRO A 310 -2.58 2.74 11.45
CA PRO A 310 -2.34 3.78 10.46
C PRO A 310 -1.67 5.04 11.05
N TYR A 311 -1.94 5.35 12.31
CA TYR A 311 -1.38 6.54 12.98
C TYR A 311 0.03 6.31 13.54
N LYS A 312 0.52 5.08 13.51
CA LYS A 312 1.88 4.71 13.95
C LYS A 312 2.91 4.66 12.81
N VAL A 313 2.49 4.90 11.58
CA VAL A 313 3.39 5.05 10.42
C VAL A 313 3.45 6.50 9.95
N THR A 314 4.43 6.81 9.11
CA THR A 314 4.50 8.16 8.51
C THR A 314 3.36 8.37 7.53
N HIS A 315 2.48 9.32 7.83
CA HIS A 315 1.27 9.62 7.07
C HIS A 315 1.01 11.12 6.99
N ARG A 316 0.03 11.54 6.19
CA ARG A 316 -0.64 12.84 6.27
C ARG A 316 -1.98 12.66 6.99
N GLU A 317 -2.69 13.76 7.22
CA GLU A 317 -4.07 13.64 7.70
C GLU A 317 -4.85 12.66 6.84
N TYR A 318 -5.70 11.87 7.48
CA TYR A 318 -6.47 10.85 6.78
C TYR A 318 -7.87 11.34 6.40
N SER A 319 -8.33 10.85 5.25
CA SER A 319 -9.71 11.00 4.77
C SER A 319 -10.21 9.67 4.20
N THR A 320 -11.51 9.61 3.96
CA THR A 320 -12.14 8.50 3.25
C THR A 320 -12.12 8.68 1.72
N GLY A 321 -11.37 9.67 1.20
CA GLY A 321 -11.35 9.98 -0.23
C GLY A 321 -12.75 10.24 -0.78
N PHE A 322 -13.01 9.76 -1.98
CA PHE A 322 -14.29 9.94 -2.67
C PHE A 322 -15.32 8.82 -2.38
N PHE A 323 -15.03 7.89 -1.47
CA PHE A 323 -15.93 6.76 -1.20
C PHE A 323 -17.32 7.19 -0.69
N TYR A 324 -17.43 8.36 -0.05
CA TYR A 324 -18.68 8.93 0.45
C TYR A 324 -18.98 10.26 -0.23
N PRO A 325 -19.98 10.32 -1.14
CA PRO A 325 -20.27 11.51 -1.92
C PRO A 325 -20.67 12.75 -1.09
N GLU A 326 -21.25 12.51 0.09
CA GLU A 326 -21.70 13.55 1.02
C GLU A 326 -20.55 14.19 1.82
N LYS A 327 -19.39 13.54 1.84
CA LYS A 327 -18.20 14.07 2.52
C LYS A 327 -17.36 14.88 1.55
N THR A 328 -17.06 16.12 1.90
CA THR A 328 -16.12 16.93 1.13
C THR A 328 -14.75 16.30 1.22
N VAL A 329 -14.15 15.98 0.08
CA VAL A 329 -12.74 15.57 0.02
C VAL A 329 -11.91 16.83 0.27
N GLY A 330 -11.30 16.89 1.44
CA GLY A 330 -10.52 18.05 1.87
C GLY A 330 -9.07 17.98 1.44
N GLU A 331 -8.47 19.16 1.33
CA GLU A 331 -7.04 19.33 1.41
C GLU A 331 -6.66 19.52 2.88
N SER A 332 -5.45 19.08 3.27
CA SER A 332 -4.92 19.41 4.59
C SER A 332 -4.41 20.85 4.56
N ILE A 333 -5.25 21.77 5.03
CA ILE A 333 -4.98 23.20 5.06
C ILE A 333 -4.30 23.62 6.36
N THR A 334 -4.42 22.81 7.41
CA THR A 334 -3.93 23.13 8.76
C THR A 334 -2.48 22.77 8.96
N ARG A 335 -1.97 21.77 8.23
CA ARG A 335 -0.58 21.29 8.37
C ARG A 335 0.00 20.86 7.03
N GLY A 336 1.19 21.36 6.70
CA GLY A 336 2.00 20.84 5.59
C GLY A 336 2.89 19.69 6.04
N GLY A 337 3.17 18.77 5.12
CA GLY A 337 4.11 17.68 5.32
C GLY A 337 3.52 16.44 5.97
N TYR A 338 4.40 15.58 6.48
CA TYR A 338 4.05 14.30 7.06
C TYR A 338 4.00 14.38 8.59
N ILE A 339 3.10 13.59 9.17
CA ILE A 339 3.02 13.26 10.58
C ILE A 339 3.88 12.02 10.78
N SER A 340 4.85 12.08 11.70
CA SER A 340 5.78 10.98 11.96
C SER A 340 6.07 10.89 13.46
N ASP A 341 5.04 10.55 14.23
CA ASP A 341 5.11 10.50 15.70
C ASP A 341 5.67 9.17 16.22
N TRP A 342 5.84 8.19 15.33
CA TRP A 342 6.40 6.89 15.64
C TRP A 342 7.59 6.58 14.75
N LEU A 343 8.57 5.88 15.33
CA LEU A 343 9.80 5.46 14.66
C LEU A 343 9.95 3.94 14.71
N TRP A 344 10.41 3.38 13.60
CA TRP A 344 10.97 2.04 13.58
C TRP A 344 12.35 2.04 14.23
N LEU A 345 12.46 1.39 15.39
CA LEU A 345 13.67 1.40 16.21
C LEU A 345 14.63 0.26 15.87
N GLY A 346 14.11 -0.89 15.47
CA GLY A 346 14.92 -2.05 15.10
C GLY A 346 14.08 -3.26 14.74
N THR A 347 14.76 -4.35 14.42
CA THR A 347 14.13 -5.66 14.11
C THR A 347 14.76 -6.72 14.98
N ALA A 348 13.97 -7.59 15.59
CA ALA A 348 14.44 -8.77 16.30
C ALA A 348 15.16 -9.70 15.32
N VAL A 349 16.37 -10.09 15.66
CA VAL A 349 17.22 -11.00 14.86
C VAL A 349 17.22 -12.39 15.45
N ASP A 350 17.38 -12.46 16.77
CA ASP A 350 17.48 -13.74 17.50
C ASP A 350 16.99 -13.58 18.94
N TYR A 351 16.53 -14.67 19.52
CA TYR A 351 16.15 -14.76 20.93
C TYR A 351 16.77 -15.99 21.58
N ASP A 352 17.69 -15.77 22.48
CA ASP A 352 18.28 -16.83 23.31
C ASP A 352 17.37 -17.17 24.49
N THR A 353 16.75 -18.34 24.44
CA THR A 353 15.84 -18.85 25.47
C THR A 353 16.53 -19.21 26.79
N VAL A 354 17.83 -19.50 26.77
CA VAL A 354 18.60 -19.89 27.96
C VAL A 354 18.98 -18.65 28.78
N THR A 355 19.50 -17.63 28.10
CA THR A 355 19.91 -16.37 28.76
C THR A 355 18.81 -15.34 28.83
N GLN A 356 17.65 -15.60 28.20
CA GLN A 356 16.51 -14.68 28.05
C GLN A 356 16.96 -13.33 27.48
N ARG A 357 17.74 -13.37 26.40
CA ARG A 357 18.24 -12.18 25.73
C ARG A 357 17.67 -12.07 24.31
N LEU A 358 17.22 -10.89 23.98
CA LEU A 358 16.80 -10.53 22.63
C LEU A 358 17.95 -9.79 21.93
N THR A 359 18.28 -10.23 20.72
CA THR A 359 19.17 -9.53 19.81
C THR A 359 18.36 -8.75 18.79
N VAL A 360 18.66 -7.47 18.64
CA VAL A 360 17.94 -6.53 17.76
C VAL A 360 18.94 -5.86 16.82
N LEU A 361 18.66 -5.89 15.52
CA LEU A 361 19.33 -5.05 14.53
C LEU A 361 18.73 -3.63 14.61
N SER A 362 19.51 -2.67 15.06
CA SER A 362 19.05 -1.30 15.30
C SER A 362 18.79 -0.52 14.02
N ARG A 363 17.83 0.41 14.07
CA ARG A 363 17.53 1.36 12.99
C ARG A 363 17.54 2.79 13.46
N ASN A 364 17.08 3.05 14.65
CA ASN A 364 17.06 4.35 15.29
C ASN A 364 17.54 4.22 16.74
N LYS A 365 17.91 5.36 17.33
CA LYS A 365 18.38 5.45 18.71
C LYS A 365 17.33 4.92 19.66
N MET A 366 17.77 4.06 20.59
CA MET A 366 16.99 3.57 21.72
C MET A 366 17.72 3.89 23.02
N VAL A 367 16.99 4.25 24.05
CA VAL A 367 17.58 4.59 25.35
C VAL A 367 16.92 3.80 26.46
N PRO A 368 17.65 3.55 27.57
CA PRO A 368 17.11 2.90 28.75
C PRO A 368 15.82 3.57 29.25
N GLY A 369 14.86 2.75 29.66
CA GLY A 369 13.56 3.20 30.15
C GLY A 369 12.56 3.66 29.08
N GLN A 370 12.97 3.68 27.79
CA GLN A 370 12.05 4.06 26.70
C GLN A 370 10.93 3.03 26.58
N GLN A 371 9.67 3.54 26.52
CA GLN A 371 8.49 2.71 26.19
C GLN A 371 8.45 2.46 24.70
N VAL A 372 8.33 1.21 24.32
CA VAL A 372 8.34 0.72 22.94
C VAL A 372 7.32 -0.41 22.82
N GLU A 373 7.12 -0.92 21.62
CA GLU A 373 6.28 -2.10 21.39
C GLU A 373 6.85 -2.96 20.27
N PHE A 374 6.63 -4.26 20.33
CA PHE A 374 6.92 -5.21 19.28
C PHE A 374 5.71 -5.40 18.39
N LEU A 375 5.84 -5.08 17.12
CA LEU A 375 4.88 -5.41 16.07
C LEU A 375 5.20 -6.79 15.51
N MET A 376 4.23 -7.69 15.54
CA MET A 376 4.31 -9.05 15.00
C MET A 376 3.09 -9.37 14.13
N PRO A 377 3.21 -10.30 13.17
CA PRO A 377 2.10 -10.67 12.31
C PRO A 377 0.91 -11.24 13.08
N GLY A 378 -0.31 -10.75 12.78
CA GLY A 378 -1.57 -11.30 13.26
C GLY A 378 -1.85 -11.13 14.75
N THR A 379 -1.04 -10.35 15.47
CA THR A 379 -1.16 -10.20 16.94
C THR A 379 -1.21 -8.73 17.34
N GLU A 380 -1.83 -8.48 18.50
CA GLU A 380 -1.72 -7.17 19.14
C GLU A 380 -0.26 -6.86 19.49
N PRO A 381 0.23 -5.63 19.22
CA PRO A 381 1.58 -5.25 19.56
C PRO A 381 1.88 -5.42 21.04
N ILE A 382 3.04 -6.02 21.35
CA ILE A 382 3.46 -6.29 22.73
C ILE A 382 4.19 -5.08 23.28
N PRO A 383 3.68 -4.42 24.35
CA PRO A 383 4.39 -3.33 24.99
C PRO A 383 5.66 -3.83 25.69
N PHE A 384 6.72 -3.04 25.61
CA PHE A 384 8.01 -3.34 26.19
C PHE A 384 8.71 -2.07 26.66
N GLN A 385 9.54 -2.20 27.69
CA GLN A 385 10.40 -1.11 28.14
C GLN A 385 11.87 -1.49 27.92
N ILE A 386 12.63 -0.65 27.24
CA ILE A 386 14.05 -0.86 27.05
C ILE A 386 14.72 -0.94 28.43
N PRO A 387 15.47 -2.01 28.76
CA PRO A 387 16.08 -2.21 30.06
C PRO A 387 17.00 -1.07 30.46
N SER A 388 17.03 -0.76 31.75
CA SER A 388 17.94 0.25 32.30
C SER A 388 19.41 -0.19 32.37
N ALA A 389 19.65 -1.50 32.30
CA ALA A 389 20.97 -2.11 32.34
C ALA A 389 20.99 -3.41 31.53
N GLY A 390 22.19 -3.91 31.24
CA GLY A 390 22.36 -5.19 30.57
C GLY A 390 22.29 -5.12 29.05
N ILE A 391 22.32 -3.92 28.46
CA ILE A 391 22.42 -3.74 27.01
C ILE A 391 23.87 -4.03 26.61
N ARG A 392 24.05 -4.87 25.58
CA ARG A 392 25.36 -5.20 25.02
C ARG A 392 25.36 -4.91 23.53
N ASP A 393 26.50 -4.43 23.04
CA ASP A 393 26.76 -4.31 21.60
C ASP A 393 27.14 -5.65 20.96
N GLU A 394 27.47 -5.63 19.67
CA GLU A 394 27.87 -6.79 18.89
C GLU A 394 29.16 -7.45 19.34
N THR A 395 30.02 -6.72 20.09
CA THR A 395 31.25 -7.26 20.68
C THR A 395 30.99 -7.93 22.04
N GLY A 396 29.80 -7.78 22.61
CA GLY A 396 29.41 -8.24 23.93
C GLY A 396 29.71 -7.26 25.05
N GLU A 397 30.26 -6.09 24.73
CA GLU A 397 30.55 -5.05 25.72
C GLU A 397 29.25 -4.35 26.19
N MET A 398 29.25 -3.93 27.47
CA MET A 398 28.12 -3.22 28.05
C MET A 398 28.05 -1.79 27.55
N VAL A 399 26.89 -1.39 27.05
CA VAL A 399 26.63 -0.03 26.58
C VAL A 399 25.45 0.61 27.31
N ASN A 400 25.45 1.95 27.41
CA ASN A 400 24.41 2.69 28.12
C ASN A 400 23.23 3.08 27.21
N GLU A 401 23.39 3.00 25.91
CA GLU A 401 22.37 3.32 24.92
C GLU A 401 22.64 2.63 23.59
N ILE A 402 21.63 2.50 22.75
CA ILE A 402 21.75 1.99 21.39
C ILE A 402 21.66 3.21 20.46
N ASN A 403 22.77 3.59 19.83
CA ASN A 403 22.89 4.82 19.05
C ASN A 403 23.50 4.65 17.65
N HIS A 404 23.90 3.44 17.27
CA HIS A 404 24.43 3.12 15.94
C HIS A 404 23.39 2.36 15.12
N PRO A 405 22.94 2.88 13.97
CA PRO A 405 22.04 2.15 13.08
C PRO A 405 22.77 1.00 12.37
N ALA A 406 22.03 -0.05 12.05
CA ALA A 406 22.52 -1.25 11.36
C ALA A 406 23.59 -2.06 12.14
N HIS A 407 23.62 -1.93 13.48
CA HIS A 407 24.40 -2.76 14.38
C HIS A 407 23.50 -3.64 15.24
N GLU A 408 24.00 -4.79 15.65
CA GLU A 408 23.30 -5.69 16.55
C GLU A 408 23.54 -5.31 18.01
N PHE A 409 22.47 -5.24 18.75
CA PHE A 409 22.47 -5.04 20.20
C PHE A 409 21.66 -6.13 20.86
N SER A 410 22.08 -6.57 22.05
CA SER A 410 21.30 -7.52 22.82
C SER A 410 20.98 -6.99 24.22
N PHE A 411 19.81 -7.33 24.72
CA PHE A 411 19.36 -6.91 26.05
C PHE A 411 18.44 -7.97 26.68
N PRO A 412 18.31 -7.98 28.03
CA PRO A 412 17.39 -8.87 28.72
C PRO A 412 15.95 -8.66 28.26
N CYS A 413 15.25 -9.73 27.95
CA CYS A 413 13.85 -9.73 27.54
C CYS A 413 13.19 -11.02 28.04
N ALA A 414 12.26 -10.92 28.98
CA ALA A 414 11.56 -12.08 29.52
C ALA A 414 10.54 -12.71 28.55
N GLN A 415 10.13 -11.94 27.55
CA GLN A 415 9.19 -12.37 26.51
C GLN A 415 9.93 -13.00 25.35
N VAL A 416 9.46 -14.12 24.85
CA VAL A 416 9.98 -14.75 23.64
C VAL A 416 9.51 -13.92 22.44
N ILE A 417 10.43 -13.26 21.77
CA ILE A 417 10.18 -12.45 20.58
C ILE A 417 10.77 -13.18 19.36
N PRO A 418 9.96 -13.52 18.37
CA PRO A 418 10.45 -14.21 17.18
C PRO A 418 11.31 -13.28 16.30
N PRO A 419 12.26 -13.84 15.54
CA PRO A 419 12.96 -13.11 14.49
C PRO A 419 11.97 -12.46 13.50
N GLY A 420 12.31 -11.26 13.03
CA GLY A 420 11.45 -10.49 12.14
C GLY A 420 10.44 -9.56 12.84
N ALA A 421 10.21 -9.71 14.14
CA ALA A 421 9.39 -8.77 14.92
C ALA A 421 10.00 -7.36 14.86
N MET A 422 9.16 -6.35 14.59
CA MET A 422 9.63 -4.97 14.48
C MET A 422 9.44 -4.22 15.80
N LEU A 423 10.53 -3.65 16.30
CA LEU A 423 10.53 -2.79 17.48
C LEU A 423 10.29 -1.35 17.07
N ARG A 424 9.31 -0.71 17.69
CA ARG A 424 8.93 0.68 17.40
C ARG A 424 8.59 1.46 18.66
N GLY A 425 8.66 2.79 18.57
CA GLY A 425 8.34 3.68 19.69
C GLY A 425 8.03 5.08 19.23
N LYS A 426 7.51 5.91 20.14
CA LYS A 426 7.25 7.33 19.85
C LYS A 426 8.54 8.06 19.51
N ALA A 427 8.47 8.96 18.52
CA ALA A 427 9.50 9.95 18.26
C ALA A 427 9.68 10.85 19.51
N ARG A 428 10.90 11.25 19.80
CA ARG A 428 11.23 12.09 20.95
C ARG A 428 11.22 13.55 20.56
#